data_48bf44478222233bce556408e4201bf6
#
_entry.id   48bf44478222233bce556408e4201bf6
#
_cell.length_a   1.000
_cell.length_b   1.000
_cell.length_c   1.000
_cell.angle_alpha   90.00
_cell.angle_beta   90.00
_cell.angle_gamma   90.00
#
_symmetry.space_group_name_H-M   'P 1'
#
loop_
_entity.id
_entity.type
_entity.pdbx_description
1 polymer ?
#
loop_
_entity_poly.entity_id
_entity_poly.type
_entity_poly.pdbx_seq_one_letter_code
_entity_poly.pdbx_strand_id
1 'polypeptide(L)'
;RSALAELGIASVYISRDSVFSTEEAVELSHVLRTMTDPSNGTLLRTAFATRMIGMTAYQIHELHHDEQAWEIRVQSFIEYQRMWNQKGFMPMFHQLMREQGVIANLLSSADGERRMTNLLQLAELIQVASVNHIGIENLLRWIEVQRNQPDGDSDEQQLRVESDDNLVRIVTIHKSKGLEFPIVFLPYIWSSKPVKDTRIIQYHDKNRQLIADLGSEQKAQGLLLARKESLAEDVRLLYVAITRAKYRCYFSW
;
A
#
# COMPACT_ATOMS: atom_id res chain seq x y z
N ARG A 1 1.99 15.31 -3.88
CA ARG A 1 2.55 14.47 -4.94
C ARG A 1 2.07 14.90 -6.33
N SER A 2 0.76 15.11 -6.53
CA SER A 2 0.21 15.59 -7.81
C SER A 2 0.89 16.88 -8.29
N ALA A 3 1.06 17.87 -7.41
CA ALA A 3 1.72 19.14 -7.75
C ALA A 3 3.19 18.95 -8.18
N LEU A 4 3.91 17.98 -7.63
CA LEU A 4 5.27 17.67 -8.08
C LEU A 4 5.27 16.98 -9.45
N ALA A 5 4.30 16.11 -9.70
CA ALA A 5 4.14 15.44 -10.99
C ALA A 5 3.78 16.44 -12.11
N GLU A 6 2.94 17.45 -11.83
CA GLU A 6 2.63 18.55 -12.76
C GLU A 6 3.87 19.36 -13.15
N LEU A 7 4.86 19.43 -12.26
CA LEU A 7 6.15 20.08 -12.50
C LEU A 7 7.20 19.15 -13.11
N GLY A 8 6.83 17.90 -13.45
CA GLY A 8 7.75 16.89 -13.96
C GLY A 8 8.76 16.38 -12.94
N ILE A 9 8.50 16.59 -11.64
CA ILE A 9 9.38 16.15 -10.56
C ILE A 9 8.91 14.78 -10.05
N ALA A 10 9.73 13.78 -10.27
CA ALA A 10 9.48 12.43 -9.79
C ALA A 10 9.53 12.40 -8.25
N SER A 11 8.51 11.81 -7.63
CA SER A 11 8.40 11.78 -6.17
C SER A 11 7.80 10.48 -5.66
N VAL A 12 8.32 9.99 -4.55
CA VAL A 12 7.85 8.79 -3.87
C VAL A 12 7.40 9.12 -2.45
N TYR A 13 6.31 8.52 -2.02
CA TYR A 13 5.84 8.58 -0.63
C TYR A 13 6.33 7.34 0.10
N ILE A 14 7.19 7.52 1.11
CA ILE A 14 7.63 6.43 1.97
C ILE A 14 6.55 6.23 3.04
N SER A 15 5.63 5.30 2.79
CA SER A 15 4.60 4.90 3.75
C SER A 15 4.93 3.54 4.36
N ARG A 16 4.38 3.26 5.55
CA ARG A 16 4.34 1.89 6.09
C ARG A 16 3.14 1.12 5.54
N ASP A 17 2.55 1.60 4.44
CA ASP A 17 1.42 0.90 3.88
C ASP A 17 1.89 -0.45 3.34
N SER A 18 1.17 -1.45 3.70
CA SER A 18 1.40 -2.79 3.18
C SER A 18 1.10 -2.82 1.67
N VAL A 19 1.88 -3.56 0.91
CA VAL A 19 1.61 -3.82 -0.51
C VAL A 19 0.22 -4.45 -0.71
N PHE A 20 -0.31 -5.13 0.30
CA PHE A 20 -1.68 -5.68 0.27
C PHE A 20 -2.78 -4.61 0.32
N SER A 21 -2.45 -3.36 0.67
CA SER A 21 -3.39 -2.22 0.64
C SER A 21 -3.47 -1.54 -0.72
N THR A 22 -2.71 -1.99 -1.72
CA THR A 22 -2.64 -1.38 -3.04
C THR A 22 -3.78 -1.83 -3.96
N GLU A 23 -4.03 -1.05 -5.02
CA GLU A 23 -4.97 -1.44 -6.08
C GLU A 23 -4.52 -2.74 -6.76
N GLU A 24 -3.21 -2.94 -6.94
CA GLU A 24 -2.63 -4.15 -7.53
C GLU A 24 -2.99 -5.41 -6.71
N ALA A 25 -3.03 -5.31 -5.39
CA ALA A 25 -3.46 -6.43 -4.54
C ALA A 25 -4.94 -6.77 -4.73
N VAL A 26 -5.79 -5.75 -4.92
CA VAL A 26 -7.22 -5.94 -5.24
C VAL A 26 -7.36 -6.60 -6.61
N GLU A 27 -6.72 -6.06 -7.63
CA GLU A 27 -6.77 -6.56 -9.00
C GLU A 27 -6.23 -7.99 -9.10
N LEU A 28 -5.05 -8.26 -8.51
CA LEU A 28 -4.48 -9.61 -8.47
C LEU A 28 -5.43 -10.60 -7.79
N SER A 29 -6.06 -10.22 -6.68
CA SER A 29 -7.02 -11.12 -6.01
C SER A 29 -8.25 -11.42 -6.88
N HIS A 30 -8.72 -10.47 -7.69
CA HIS A 30 -9.80 -10.71 -8.65
C HIS A 30 -9.36 -11.69 -9.75
N VAL A 31 -8.17 -11.50 -10.31
CA VAL A 31 -7.60 -12.39 -11.34
C VAL A 31 -7.40 -13.80 -10.80
N LEU A 32 -6.81 -13.94 -9.59
CA LEU A 32 -6.57 -15.25 -8.99
C LEU A 32 -7.87 -15.97 -8.60
N ARG A 33 -8.91 -15.23 -8.22
CA ARG A 33 -10.21 -15.80 -7.87
C ARG A 33 -10.89 -16.49 -9.05
N THR A 34 -10.65 -16.07 -10.29
CA THR A 34 -11.21 -16.75 -11.47
C THR A 34 -10.71 -18.18 -11.59
N MET A 35 -9.56 -18.50 -10.99
CA MET A 35 -9.00 -19.85 -11.02
C MET A 35 -9.67 -20.81 -10.03
N THR A 36 -10.58 -20.35 -9.17
CA THR A 36 -11.41 -21.24 -8.37
C THR A 36 -12.58 -21.80 -9.18
N ASP A 37 -13.12 -20.99 -10.10
CA ASP A 37 -14.21 -21.39 -11.00
C ASP A 37 -14.04 -20.67 -12.36
N PRO A 38 -13.17 -21.21 -13.26
CA PRO A 38 -12.89 -20.59 -14.55
C PRO A 38 -14.10 -20.53 -15.50
N SER A 39 -15.17 -21.28 -15.22
CA SER A 39 -16.41 -21.25 -16.01
C SER A 39 -17.33 -20.10 -15.62
N ASN A 40 -17.07 -19.45 -14.49
CA ASN A 40 -17.90 -18.36 -13.98
C ASN A 40 -17.66 -17.06 -14.75
N GLY A 41 -18.60 -16.73 -15.65
CA GLY A 41 -18.50 -15.56 -16.50
C GLY A 41 -18.43 -14.22 -15.74
N THR A 42 -18.93 -14.14 -14.51
CA THR A 42 -18.82 -12.91 -13.70
C THR A 42 -17.41 -12.72 -13.19
N LEU A 43 -16.75 -13.79 -12.71
CA LEU A 43 -15.37 -13.73 -12.26
C LEU A 43 -14.44 -13.37 -13.42
N LEU A 44 -14.62 -14.00 -14.59
CA LEU A 44 -13.83 -13.70 -15.78
C LEU A 44 -13.96 -12.25 -16.23
N ARG A 45 -15.19 -11.73 -16.33
CA ARG A 45 -15.39 -10.31 -16.69
C ARG A 45 -14.75 -9.35 -15.71
N THR A 46 -14.81 -9.67 -14.42
CA THR A 46 -14.15 -8.87 -13.38
C THR A 46 -12.63 -8.89 -13.56
N ALA A 47 -12.03 -10.05 -13.83
CA ALA A 47 -10.61 -10.15 -14.11
C ALA A 47 -10.19 -9.39 -15.37
N PHE A 48 -10.96 -9.50 -16.46
CA PHE A 48 -10.69 -8.79 -17.71
C PHE A 48 -10.74 -7.28 -17.57
N ALA A 49 -11.60 -6.76 -16.68
CA ALA A 49 -11.75 -5.34 -16.40
C ALA A 49 -10.62 -4.76 -15.52
N THR A 50 -9.74 -5.61 -14.95
CA THR A 50 -8.57 -5.13 -14.20
C THR A 50 -7.56 -4.46 -15.13
N ARG A 51 -6.77 -3.52 -14.61
CA ARG A 51 -5.68 -2.91 -15.37
C ARG A 51 -4.58 -3.91 -15.73
N MET A 52 -4.45 -4.99 -14.97
CA MET A 52 -3.55 -6.09 -15.28
C MET A 52 -3.84 -6.68 -16.65
N ILE A 53 -5.10 -7.00 -16.95
CA ILE A 53 -5.52 -7.56 -18.24
C ILE A 53 -5.88 -6.46 -19.24
N GLY A 54 -6.44 -5.35 -18.75
CA GLY A 54 -6.58 -4.09 -19.49
C GLY A 54 -7.66 -4.10 -20.57
N MET A 55 -8.66 -4.99 -20.51
CA MET A 55 -9.75 -4.97 -21.48
C MET A 55 -10.73 -3.83 -21.17
N THR A 56 -11.13 -3.10 -22.21
CA THR A 56 -12.17 -2.08 -22.09
C THR A 56 -13.55 -2.72 -21.95
N ALA A 57 -14.52 -1.96 -21.42
CA ALA A 57 -15.91 -2.42 -21.33
C ALA A 57 -16.49 -2.85 -22.70
N TYR A 58 -16.10 -2.16 -23.77
CA TYR A 58 -16.50 -2.52 -25.14
C TYR A 58 -15.90 -3.88 -25.55
N GLN A 59 -14.62 -4.11 -25.32
CA GLN A 59 -13.97 -5.38 -25.63
C GLN A 59 -14.57 -6.56 -24.85
N ILE A 60 -14.90 -6.34 -23.57
CA ILE A 60 -15.57 -7.36 -22.74
C ILE A 60 -16.97 -7.65 -23.26
N HIS A 61 -17.69 -6.62 -23.74
CA HIS A 61 -19.02 -6.77 -24.33
C HIS A 61 -18.96 -7.58 -25.63
N GLU A 62 -18.08 -7.22 -26.57
CA GLU A 62 -17.88 -7.96 -27.83
C GLU A 62 -17.46 -9.41 -27.54
N LEU A 63 -16.51 -9.61 -26.64
CA LEU A 63 -16.07 -10.95 -26.24
C LEU A 63 -17.22 -11.82 -25.70
N HIS A 64 -18.18 -11.21 -25.00
CA HIS A 64 -19.34 -11.92 -24.46
C HIS A 64 -20.29 -12.40 -25.57
N HIS A 65 -20.35 -11.73 -26.71
CA HIS A 65 -21.18 -12.08 -27.87
C HIS A 65 -20.46 -12.99 -28.88
N ASP A 66 -19.15 -13.20 -28.72
CA ASP A 66 -18.37 -14.16 -29.51
C ASP A 66 -18.10 -15.42 -28.68
N GLU A 67 -18.97 -16.42 -28.88
CA GLU A 67 -18.92 -17.69 -28.12
C GLU A 67 -17.58 -18.41 -28.29
N GLN A 68 -17.00 -18.40 -29.48
CA GLN A 68 -15.71 -19.04 -29.74
C GLN A 68 -14.57 -18.32 -29.05
N ALA A 69 -14.52 -17.00 -29.13
CA ALA A 69 -13.51 -16.20 -28.45
C ALA A 69 -13.64 -16.31 -26.91
N TRP A 70 -14.88 -16.35 -26.43
CA TRP A 70 -15.17 -16.55 -24.99
C TRP A 70 -14.61 -17.89 -24.50
N GLU A 71 -14.90 -18.99 -25.22
CA GLU A 71 -14.44 -20.33 -24.86
C GLU A 71 -12.92 -20.42 -24.82
N ILE A 72 -12.21 -19.79 -25.76
CA ILE A 72 -10.75 -19.70 -25.74
C ILE A 72 -10.24 -19.05 -24.45
N ARG A 73 -10.92 -17.98 -23.97
CA ARG A 73 -10.55 -17.31 -22.72
C ARG A 73 -10.81 -18.19 -21.50
N VAL A 74 -11.97 -18.85 -21.44
CA VAL A 74 -12.29 -19.83 -20.39
C VAL A 74 -11.22 -20.91 -20.33
N GLN A 75 -10.87 -21.48 -21.48
CA GLN A 75 -9.86 -22.54 -21.59
C GLN A 75 -8.47 -22.07 -21.08
N SER A 76 -8.07 -20.84 -21.38
CA SER A 76 -6.82 -20.27 -20.85
C SER A 76 -6.81 -20.24 -19.31
N PHE A 77 -7.91 -19.84 -18.66
CA PHE A 77 -8.00 -19.82 -17.20
C PHE A 77 -8.08 -21.21 -16.58
N ILE A 78 -8.68 -22.20 -17.27
CA ILE A 78 -8.64 -23.62 -16.87
C ILE A 78 -7.18 -24.12 -16.89
N GLU A 79 -6.40 -23.71 -17.89
CA GLU A 79 -4.98 -24.08 -17.97
C GLU A 79 -4.15 -23.43 -16.86
N TYR A 80 -4.42 -22.15 -16.50
CA TYR A 80 -3.77 -21.51 -15.36
C TYR A 80 -4.13 -22.23 -14.05
N GLN A 81 -5.40 -22.59 -13.83
CA GLN A 81 -5.82 -23.38 -12.67
C GLN A 81 -5.07 -24.72 -12.61
N ARG A 82 -5.00 -25.44 -13.74
CA ARG A 82 -4.28 -26.72 -13.82
C ARG A 82 -2.80 -26.55 -13.52
N MET A 83 -2.17 -25.53 -14.09
CA MET A 83 -0.76 -25.23 -13.85
C MET A 83 -0.50 -24.91 -12.38
N TRP A 84 -1.36 -24.07 -11.76
CA TRP A 84 -1.24 -23.75 -10.35
C TRP A 84 -1.29 -25.02 -9.48
N ASN A 85 -2.25 -25.89 -9.74
CA ASN A 85 -2.40 -27.14 -8.97
C ASN A 85 -1.22 -28.13 -9.19
N GLN A 86 -0.60 -28.13 -10.36
CA GLN A 86 0.46 -29.08 -10.70
C GLN A 86 1.87 -28.55 -10.42
N LYS A 87 2.12 -27.27 -10.69
CA LYS A 87 3.47 -26.67 -10.67
C LYS A 87 3.60 -25.54 -9.62
N GLY A 88 2.51 -25.17 -8.95
CA GLY A 88 2.50 -24.11 -7.95
C GLY A 88 2.19 -22.73 -8.54
N PHE A 89 2.16 -21.74 -7.62
CA PHE A 89 1.73 -20.38 -7.94
C PHE A 89 2.65 -19.66 -8.94
N MET A 90 3.96 -19.66 -8.72
CA MET A 90 4.87 -18.81 -9.51
C MET A 90 4.94 -19.20 -11.00
N PRO A 91 5.02 -20.48 -11.39
CA PRO A 91 4.97 -20.87 -12.80
C PRO A 91 3.67 -20.44 -13.49
N MET A 92 2.53 -20.58 -12.82
CA MET A 92 1.24 -20.11 -13.29
C MET A 92 1.24 -18.59 -13.47
N PHE A 93 1.71 -17.86 -12.47
CA PHE A 93 1.76 -16.38 -12.48
C PHE A 93 2.61 -15.88 -13.67
N HIS A 94 3.78 -16.44 -13.91
CA HIS A 94 4.61 -16.06 -15.05
C HIS A 94 3.94 -16.33 -16.40
N GLN A 95 3.21 -17.44 -16.54
CA GLN A 95 2.47 -17.74 -17.77
C GLN A 95 1.34 -16.72 -17.97
N LEU A 96 0.55 -16.44 -16.93
CA LEU A 96 -0.51 -15.43 -16.96
C LEU A 96 0.03 -14.05 -17.36
N MET A 97 1.13 -13.60 -16.71
CA MET A 97 1.77 -12.33 -17.03
C MET A 97 2.12 -12.18 -18.51
N ARG A 98 2.68 -13.24 -19.08
CA ARG A 98 3.11 -13.27 -20.49
C ARG A 98 1.92 -13.31 -21.44
N GLU A 99 0.96 -14.23 -21.23
CA GLU A 99 -0.13 -14.48 -22.16
C GLU A 99 -1.21 -13.39 -22.15
N GLN A 100 -1.43 -12.75 -20.97
CA GLN A 100 -2.37 -11.65 -20.86
C GLN A 100 -1.72 -10.28 -21.12
N GLY A 101 -0.42 -10.22 -21.45
CA GLY A 101 0.28 -8.98 -21.77
C GLY A 101 0.35 -7.99 -20.59
N VAL A 102 0.33 -8.49 -19.34
CA VAL A 102 0.21 -7.67 -18.11
C VAL A 102 1.31 -6.61 -18.04
N ILE A 103 2.54 -6.96 -18.44
CA ILE A 103 3.68 -6.03 -18.42
C ILE A 103 3.39 -4.81 -19.30
N ALA A 104 2.96 -5.04 -20.55
CA ALA A 104 2.67 -3.94 -21.47
C ALA A 104 1.49 -3.09 -20.99
N ASN A 105 0.45 -3.74 -20.45
CA ASN A 105 -0.73 -3.05 -19.94
C ASN A 105 -0.38 -2.13 -18.77
N LEU A 106 0.39 -2.60 -17.79
CA LEU A 106 0.78 -1.81 -16.62
C LEU A 106 1.76 -0.68 -17.01
N LEU A 107 2.78 -0.96 -17.81
CA LEU A 107 3.78 0.03 -18.21
C LEU A 107 3.23 1.12 -19.15
N SER A 108 2.03 0.95 -19.71
CA SER A 108 1.37 2.00 -20.51
C SER A 108 0.94 3.22 -19.68
N SER A 109 0.86 3.11 -18.36
CA SER A 109 0.46 4.21 -17.47
C SER A 109 1.67 4.94 -16.88
N ALA A 110 1.49 6.20 -16.49
CA ALA A 110 2.56 7.04 -15.91
C ALA A 110 3.13 6.49 -14.59
N ASP A 111 2.37 5.64 -13.89
CA ASP A 111 2.76 4.96 -12.64
C ASP A 111 3.06 3.47 -12.84
N GLY A 112 3.28 3.05 -14.09
CA GLY A 112 3.39 1.65 -14.50
C GLY A 112 4.55 0.91 -13.84
N GLU A 113 5.71 1.54 -13.71
CA GLU A 113 6.89 0.93 -13.05
C GLU A 113 6.58 0.59 -11.58
N ARG A 114 5.95 1.53 -10.86
CA ARG A 114 5.54 1.30 -9.48
C ARG A 114 4.51 0.19 -9.36
N ARG A 115 3.52 0.16 -10.26
CA ARG A 115 2.51 -0.91 -10.31
C ARG A 115 3.14 -2.27 -10.55
N MET A 116 4.12 -2.32 -11.46
CA MET A 116 4.87 -3.54 -11.72
C MET A 116 5.66 -3.99 -10.49
N THR A 117 6.34 -3.07 -9.81
CA THR A 117 7.09 -3.36 -8.57
C THR A 117 6.16 -3.92 -7.49
N ASN A 118 5.00 -3.29 -7.28
CA ASN A 118 3.99 -3.77 -6.33
C ASN A 118 3.49 -5.18 -6.69
N LEU A 119 3.18 -5.41 -7.96
CA LEU A 119 2.69 -6.69 -8.44
C LEU A 119 3.72 -7.82 -8.25
N LEU A 120 5.00 -7.54 -8.55
CA LEU A 120 6.07 -8.52 -8.36
C LEU A 120 6.32 -8.80 -6.87
N GLN A 121 6.29 -7.77 -6.02
CA GLN A 121 6.40 -7.94 -4.57
C GLN A 121 5.22 -8.77 -4.02
N LEU A 122 3.98 -8.52 -4.46
CA LEU A 122 2.83 -9.34 -4.11
C LEU A 122 3.04 -10.80 -4.52
N ALA A 123 3.53 -11.05 -5.73
CA ALA A 123 3.78 -12.40 -6.21
C ALA A 123 4.83 -13.14 -5.37
N GLU A 124 5.90 -12.47 -4.95
CA GLU A 124 6.91 -13.03 -4.05
C GLU A 124 6.30 -13.42 -2.69
N LEU A 125 5.52 -12.52 -2.07
CA LEU A 125 4.87 -12.78 -0.78
C LEU A 125 3.85 -13.90 -0.86
N ILE A 126 3.06 -13.95 -1.93
CA ILE A 126 2.09 -15.02 -2.19
C ILE A 126 2.81 -16.35 -2.40
N GLN A 127 3.95 -16.35 -3.11
CA GLN A 127 4.76 -17.56 -3.29
C GLN A 127 5.29 -18.09 -1.96
N VAL A 128 5.79 -17.22 -1.09
CA VAL A 128 6.24 -17.61 0.26
C VAL A 128 5.07 -18.18 1.07
N ALA A 129 3.92 -17.52 1.05
CA ALA A 129 2.73 -17.95 1.76
C ALA A 129 2.17 -19.29 1.23
N SER A 130 2.34 -19.59 -0.06
CA SER A 130 1.84 -20.83 -0.69
C SER A 130 2.42 -22.10 -0.09
N VAL A 131 3.56 -22.02 0.58
CA VAL A 131 4.16 -23.14 1.31
C VAL A 131 3.29 -23.56 2.50
N ASN A 132 2.71 -22.58 3.21
CA ASN A 132 1.90 -22.80 4.41
C ASN A 132 0.39 -22.85 4.13
N HIS A 133 -0.05 -22.30 2.99
CA HIS A 133 -1.46 -22.21 2.58
C HIS A 133 -1.67 -23.03 1.31
N ILE A 134 -1.71 -24.35 1.48
CA ILE A 134 -1.82 -25.31 0.36
C ILE A 134 -3.20 -25.20 -0.31
N GLY A 135 -3.21 -25.07 -1.63
CA GLY A 135 -4.42 -24.98 -2.46
C GLY A 135 -4.88 -23.54 -2.69
N ILE A 136 -5.55 -23.36 -3.85
CA ILE A 136 -5.96 -22.04 -4.36
C ILE A 136 -6.85 -21.30 -3.34
N GLU A 137 -7.87 -21.98 -2.80
CA GLU A 137 -8.83 -21.36 -1.89
C GLU A 137 -8.21 -20.90 -0.55
N ASN A 138 -7.31 -21.69 0.02
CA ASN A 138 -6.64 -21.33 1.27
C ASN A 138 -5.71 -20.14 1.07
N LEU A 139 -5.01 -20.09 -0.05
CA LEU A 139 -4.12 -18.98 -0.37
C LEU A 139 -4.91 -17.69 -0.66
N LEU A 140 -6.04 -17.78 -1.37
CA LEU A 140 -6.94 -16.64 -1.58
C LEU A 140 -7.51 -16.11 -0.27
N ARG A 141 -7.92 -16.99 0.65
CA ARG A 141 -8.39 -16.59 1.98
C ARG A 141 -7.29 -15.86 2.75
N TRP A 142 -6.06 -16.35 2.68
CA TRP A 142 -4.92 -15.67 3.30
C TRP A 142 -4.71 -14.27 2.69
N ILE A 143 -4.75 -14.12 1.36
CA ILE A 143 -4.67 -12.82 0.68
C ILE A 143 -5.76 -11.87 1.18
N GLU A 144 -6.99 -12.34 1.33
CA GLU A 144 -8.11 -11.54 1.84
C GLU A 144 -7.88 -11.07 3.29
N VAL A 145 -7.34 -11.93 4.14
CA VAL A 145 -6.97 -11.55 5.51
C VAL A 145 -5.90 -10.47 5.49
N GLN A 146 -4.83 -10.62 4.69
CA GLN A 146 -3.78 -9.61 4.57
C GLN A 146 -4.31 -8.27 4.03
N ARG A 147 -5.26 -8.29 3.11
CA ARG A 147 -5.89 -7.08 2.56
C ARG A 147 -6.79 -6.37 3.58
N ASN A 148 -7.52 -7.10 4.38
CA ASN A 148 -8.44 -6.55 5.38
C ASN A 148 -7.73 -6.09 6.67
N GLN A 149 -6.62 -6.70 6.99
CA GLN A 149 -5.78 -6.38 8.14
C GLN A 149 -4.30 -6.32 7.70
N PRO A 150 -3.93 -5.31 6.89
CA PRO A 150 -2.58 -5.21 6.40
C PRO A 150 -1.61 -4.93 7.55
N ASP A 151 -0.61 -5.77 7.69
CA ASP A 151 0.47 -5.60 8.67
C ASP A 151 1.52 -4.62 8.12
N GLY A 152 1.30 -3.33 8.37
CA GLY A 152 2.23 -2.27 7.96
C GLY A 152 3.54 -2.26 8.77
N ASP A 153 3.65 -3.03 9.86
CA ASP A 153 4.87 -3.13 10.65
C ASP A 153 5.78 -4.27 10.18
N SER A 154 5.29 -5.17 9.33
CA SER A 154 6.11 -6.18 8.68
C SER A 154 6.97 -5.55 7.57
N ASP A 155 8.28 -5.57 7.74
CA ASP A 155 9.24 -5.02 6.74
C ASP A 155 9.08 -5.69 5.36
N GLU A 156 8.68 -6.95 5.31
CA GLU A 156 8.47 -7.71 4.08
C GLU A 156 7.26 -7.22 3.28
N GLN A 157 6.22 -6.74 3.98
CA GLN A 157 4.99 -6.24 3.38
C GLN A 157 5.03 -4.75 3.05
N GLN A 158 6.03 -4.01 3.55
CA GLN A 158 6.15 -2.59 3.24
C GLN A 158 6.42 -2.38 1.75
N LEU A 159 5.75 -1.38 1.18
CA LEU A 159 5.94 -0.99 -0.21
C LEU A 159 7.42 -0.74 -0.51
N ARG A 160 7.96 -1.47 -1.47
CA ARG A 160 9.33 -1.24 -1.94
C ARG A 160 9.41 0.09 -2.64
N VAL A 161 10.43 0.86 -2.28
CA VAL A 161 10.76 2.12 -2.96
C VAL A 161 11.55 1.76 -4.21
N GLU A 162 11.10 2.24 -5.36
CA GLU A 162 11.88 2.17 -6.58
C GLU A 162 13.25 2.82 -6.34
N SER A 163 14.32 2.16 -6.78
CA SER A 163 15.71 2.55 -6.52
C SER A 163 16.19 3.74 -7.35
N ASP A 164 15.36 4.72 -7.62
CA ASP A 164 15.78 5.90 -8.36
C ASP A 164 16.41 6.92 -7.42
N ASP A 165 17.71 7.13 -7.57
CA ASP A 165 18.51 8.05 -6.76
C ASP A 165 18.07 9.52 -6.87
N ASN A 166 17.25 9.86 -7.86
CA ASN A 166 16.81 11.23 -8.17
C ASN A 166 15.35 11.54 -7.83
N LEU A 167 14.74 10.81 -6.88
CA LEU A 167 13.37 11.02 -6.46
C LEU A 167 13.25 11.95 -5.26
N VAL A 168 12.25 12.82 -5.26
CA VAL A 168 11.83 13.54 -4.05
C VAL A 168 11.10 12.57 -3.12
N ARG A 169 11.69 12.31 -1.96
CA ARG A 169 11.12 11.40 -0.95
C ARG A 169 10.21 12.17 0.00
N ILE A 170 8.93 11.86 -0.02
CA ILE A 170 7.95 12.41 0.92
C ILE A 170 7.83 11.42 2.08
N VAL A 171 8.17 11.88 3.29
CA VAL A 171 8.24 11.01 4.48
C VAL A 171 7.66 11.72 5.70
N THR A 172 6.99 10.99 6.58
CA THR A 172 6.58 11.55 7.87
C THR A 172 7.79 11.70 8.81
N ILE A 173 7.71 12.65 9.75
CA ILE A 173 8.81 12.91 10.69
C ILE A 173 9.18 11.64 11.47
N HIS A 174 8.19 10.87 11.94
CA HIS A 174 8.43 9.62 12.68
C HIS A 174 9.22 8.59 11.87
N LYS A 175 8.91 8.45 10.58
CA LYS A 175 9.58 7.50 9.68
C LYS A 175 10.96 7.96 9.25
N SER A 176 11.23 9.27 9.35
CA SER A 176 12.55 9.81 9.04
C SER A 176 13.59 9.57 10.15
N LYS A 177 13.17 9.04 11.32
CA LYS A 177 14.08 8.75 12.42
C LYS A 177 15.13 7.71 12.00
N GLY A 178 16.41 8.09 12.13
CA GLY A 178 17.54 7.23 11.72
C GLY A 178 17.97 7.40 10.25
N LEU A 179 17.18 8.11 9.43
CA LEU A 179 17.55 8.41 8.04
C LEU A 179 18.23 9.78 7.94
N GLU A 180 19.03 9.97 6.90
CA GLU A 180 19.65 11.25 6.54
C GLU A 180 19.36 11.58 5.07
N PHE A 181 19.14 12.85 4.79
CA PHE A 181 18.87 13.33 3.43
C PHE A 181 19.77 14.53 3.12
N PRO A 182 20.28 14.66 1.89
CA PRO A 182 21.11 15.81 1.50
C PRO A 182 20.41 17.14 1.74
N ILE A 183 19.14 17.24 1.35
CA ILE A 183 18.29 18.44 1.48
C ILE A 183 16.93 18.03 2.03
N VAL A 184 16.42 18.78 3.01
CA VAL A 184 15.11 18.53 3.63
C VAL A 184 14.24 19.76 3.49
N PHE A 185 12.99 19.56 3.10
CA PHE A 185 11.92 20.56 3.09
C PHE A 185 10.89 20.25 4.17
N LEU A 186 10.59 21.19 5.04
CA LEU A 186 9.62 21.09 6.13
C LEU A 186 8.48 22.09 5.92
N PRO A 187 7.50 21.78 5.06
CA PRO A 187 6.51 22.78 4.61
C PRO A 187 5.44 23.17 5.65
N TYR A 188 5.29 22.42 6.76
CA TYR A 188 4.17 22.58 7.70
C TYR A 188 4.60 22.50 9.17
N ILE A 189 5.74 23.08 9.52
CA ILE A 189 6.30 22.99 10.88
C ILE A 189 5.47 23.73 11.94
N TRP A 190 4.62 24.67 11.51
CA TRP A 190 3.71 25.41 12.39
C TRP A 190 2.41 24.68 12.73
N SER A 191 2.16 23.54 12.06
CA SER A 191 0.91 22.77 12.26
C SER A 191 1.00 21.97 13.55
N SER A 192 0.56 22.56 14.66
CA SER A 192 0.35 21.86 15.92
C SER A 192 -1.11 21.43 16.06
N LYS A 193 -1.36 20.27 16.63
CA LYS A 193 -2.69 19.82 16.99
C LYS A 193 -2.92 20.10 18.47
N PRO A 194 -3.65 21.17 18.82
CA PRO A 194 -3.91 21.48 20.22
C PRO A 194 -4.70 20.35 20.87
N VAL A 195 -4.30 19.98 22.09
CA VAL A 195 -5.05 19.03 22.91
C VAL A 195 -6.45 19.57 23.14
N LYS A 196 -7.46 18.88 22.59
CA LYS A 196 -8.88 19.26 22.73
C LYS A 196 -9.36 18.95 24.14
N ASP A 197 -10.23 19.81 24.68
CA ASP A 197 -10.96 19.50 25.89
C ASP A 197 -12.03 18.45 25.58
N THR A 198 -11.65 17.19 25.73
CA THR A 198 -12.52 16.03 25.55
C THR A 198 -12.98 15.49 26.90
N ARG A 199 -13.94 14.56 26.91
CA ARG A 199 -14.43 13.92 28.15
C ARG A 199 -13.31 13.22 28.91
N ILE A 200 -12.32 12.68 28.22
CA ILE A 200 -11.16 11.97 28.80
C ILE A 200 -9.90 12.75 28.40
N ILE A 201 -9.08 13.10 29.40
CA ILE A 201 -7.79 13.76 29.20
C ILE A 201 -6.70 12.85 29.78
N GLN A 202 -5.64 12.63 29.01
CA GLN A 202 -4.47 11.86 29.46
C GLN A 202 -3.28 12.80 29.64
N TYR A 203 -2.60 12.66 30.76
CA TYR A 203 -1.38 13.42 31.08
C TYR A 203 -0.54 12.63 32.12
N HIS A 204 0.73 13.00 32.28
CA HIS A 204 1.57 12.45 33.33
C HIS A 204 1.60 13.38 34.56
N ASP A 205 1.52 12.77 35.73
CA ASP A 205 1.69 13.49 37.00
C ASP A 205 3.17 13.83 37.27
N LYS A 206 3.43 14.44 38.45
CA LYS A 206 4.80 14.78 38.91
C LYS A 206 5.70 13.56 39.09
N ASN A 207 5.11 12.38 39.27
CA ASN A 207 5.82 11.08 39.44
C ASN A 207 5.97 10.36 38.10
N ARG A 208 5.59 10.99 36.97
CA ARG A 208 5.57 10.40 35.60
C ARG A 208 4.62 9.22 35.46
N GLN A 209 3.57 9.16 36.28
CA GLN A 209 2.51 8.17 36.12
C GLN A 209 1.46 8.71 35.16
N LEU A 210 1.05 7.87 34.20
CA LEU A 210 0.00 8.22 33.26
C LEU A 210 -1.36 8.25 33.96
N ILE A 211 -2.01 9.38 33.93
CA ILE A 211 -3.34 9.60 34.50
C ILE A 211 -4.35 9.81 33.36
N ALA A 212 -5.47 9.10 33.46
CA ALA A 212 -6.64 9.33 32.62
C ALA A 212 -7.72 10.02 33.45
N ASP A 213 -7.92 11.33 33.23
CA ASP A 213 -8.95 12.11 33.91
C ASP A 213 -10.27 12.00 33.12
N LEU A 214 -11.29 11.47 33.78
CA LEU A 214 -12.62 11.23 33.24
C LEU A 214 -13.61 12.39 33.49
N GLY A 215 -13.11 13.51 34.02
CA GLY A 215 -13.92 14.70 34.35
C GLY A 215 -13.88 15.07 35.85
N SER A 216 -12.73 14.94 36.50
CA SER A 216 -12.53 15.37 37.88
C SER A 216 -12.55 16.91 38.03
N GLU A 217 -12.62 17.41 39.25
CA GLU A 217 -12.48 18.83 39.54
C GLU A 217 -11.12 19.40 39.12
N GLN A 218 -10.10 18.54 39.01
CA GLN A 218 -8.74 18.90 38.60
C GLN A 218 -8.50 18.87 37.09
N LYS A 219 -9.53 18.58 36.30
CA LYS A 219 -9.46 18.45 34.84
C LYS A 219 -8.80 19.66 34.15
N ALA A 220 -9.08 20.88 34.61
CA ALA A 220 -8.46 22.07 34.04
C ALA A 220 -6.92 22.06 34.19
N GLN A 221 -6.42 21.62 35.34
CA GLN A 221 -4.98 21.46 35.59
C GLN A 221 -4.40 20.34 34.76
N GLY A 222 -5.09 19.19 34.65
CA GLY A 222 -4.72 18.05 33.78
C GLY A 222 -4.60 18.48 32.33
N LEU A 223 -5.53 19.33 31.82
CA LEU A 223 -5.48 19.83 30.44
C LEU A 223 -4.24 20.74 30.21
N LEU A 224 -3.83 21.53 31.18
CA LEU A 224 -2.59 22.32 31.07
C LEU A 224 -1.35 21.44 31.01
N LEU A 225 -1.30 20.37 31.79
CA LEU A 225 -0.20 19.41 31.77
C LEU A 225 -0.18 18.66 30.41
N ALA A 226 -1.31 18.15 29.94
CA ALA A 226 -1.42 17.50 28.65
C ALA A 226 -0.97 18.41 27.49
N ARG A 227 -1.32 19.69 27.52
CA ARG A 227 -0.88 20.69 26.53
C ARG A 227 0.64 20.90 26.56
N LYS A 228 1.23 20.97 27.76
CA LYS A 228 2.69 21.07 27.89
C LYS A 228 3.41 19.85 27.34
N GLU A 229 2.89 18.66 27.62
CA GLU A 229 3.44 17.41 27.09
C GLU A 229 3.35 17.35 25.56
N SER A 230 2.17 17.73 25.00
CA SER A 230 2.00 17.80 23.56
C SER A 230 2.98 18.79 22.91
N LEU A 231 3.18 19.97 23.49
CA LEU A 231 4.16 20.94 22.99
C LEU A 231 5.59 20.40 23.08
N ALA A 232 5.94 19.73 24.17
CA ALA A 232 7.27 19.12 24.31
C ALA A 232 7.52 18.03 23.27
N GLU A 233 6.49 17.26 22.92
CA GLU A 233 6.57 16.27 21.85
C GLU A 233 6.69 16.91 20.46
N ASP A 234 5.92 17.96 20.18
CA ASP A 234 6.04 18.73 18.93
C ASP A 234 7.45 19.29 18.74
N VAL A 235 8.07 19.80 19.81
CA VAL A 235 9.47 20.30 19.77
C VAL A 235 10.45 19.17 19.53
N ARG A 236 10.25 17.99 20.12
CA ARG A 236 11.10 16.80 19.84
C ARG A 236 10.98 16.38 18.39
N LEU A 237 9.77 16.33 17.85
CA LEU A 237 9.53 16.00 16.44
C LEU A 237 10.21 17.01 15.51
N LEU A 238 10.10 18.31 15.83
CA LEU A 238 10.79 19.36 15.08
C LEU A 238 12.31 19.15 15.09
N TYR A 239 12.89 18.87 16.27
CA TYR A 239 14.30 18.56 16.40
C TYR A 239 14.70 17.35 15.52
N VAL A 240 13.92 16.26 15.56
CA VAL A 240 14.14 15.11 14.70
C VAL A 240 14.11 15.51 13.23
N ALA A 241 13.13 16.29 12.80
CA ALA A 241 12.96 16.70 11.42
C ALA A 241 14.13 17.54 10.91
N ILE A 242 14.57 18.54 11.67
CA ILE A 242 15.69 19.44 11.30
C ILE A 242 17.01 18.67 11.23
N THR A 243 17.22 17.73 12.14
CA THR A 243 18.45 16.91 12.18
C THR A 243 18.53 15.85 11.09
N ARG A 244 17.51 15.71 10.23
CA ARG A 244 17.57 14.81 9.07
C ARG A 244 18.35 15.39 7.89
N ALA A 245 18.55 16.70 7.87
CA ALA A 245 19.28 17.36 6.78
C ALA A 245 20.79 17.23 6.96
N LYS A 246 21.48 16.69 5.94
CA LYS A 246 22.93 16.62 5.91
C LYS A 246 23.56 17.94 5.53
N TYR A 247 22.98 18.66 4.54
CA TYR A 247 23.56 19.90 4.02
C TYR A 247 22.64 21.11 4.17
N ARG A 248 21.32 20.97 3.87
CA ARG A 248 20.38 22.10 3.87
C ARG A 248 19.01 21.68 4.36
N CYS A 249 18.40 22.53 5.17
CA CYS A 249 17.03 22.40 5.61
C CYS A 249 16.26 23.65 5.23
N TYR A 250 15.15 23.50 4.53
CA TYR A 250 14.22 24.56 4.17
C TYR A 250 12.93 24.39 4.96
N PHE A 251 12.47 25.43 5.61
CA PHE A 251 11.19 25.46 6.30
C PHE A 251 10.51 26.79 6.03
N SER A 252 9.18 26.77 6.00
CA SER A 252 8.34 27.95 5.93
C SER A 252 7.49 28.04 7.20
N TRP A 253 7.11 29.23 7.57
CA TRP A 253 6.30 29.52 8.75
C TRP A 253 5.34 30.68 8.48
#